data_649fcd43d699478d7b915c92eb5616f1
#
_entry.id   649fcd43d699478d7b915c92eb5616f1
#
_cell.length_a   1.000
_cell.length_b   1.000
_cell.length_c   1.000
_cell.angle_alpha   90.00
_cell.angle_beta   90.00
_cell.angle_gamma   90.00
#
_symmetry.space_group_name_H-M   'P 1'
#
loop_
_entity.id
_entity.type
_entity.pdbx_description
1 polymer ?
#
loop_
_entity_poly.entity_id
_entity_poly.type
_entity_poly.pdbx_seq_one_letter_code
_entity_poly.pdbx_strand_id
1 'polypeptide(L)'
;LYKQGAILQPYLQHSDDLLVGVRTYPKINYSDVEKPIRSSNNEMFSYKDKYLENGGLEGSRRELPAKIDVLLKNQIIEILNNLLSILEIKGICRVDFLSKGNEVYLNEVNTIPGSYALYLWEHVGFSKFDLLNDMVNETKLKTNNWTNEGSDGTALKTAKDIQSKLG
;
A
#
# COMPACT_ATOMS: atom_id res chain seq x y z
N LEU A 1 -22.28 -10.76 12.56
CA LEU A 1 -21.80 -11.36 11.32
C LEU A 1 -22.04 -10.37 10.20
N TYR A 2 -20.99 -9.98 9.51
CA TYR A 2 -21.03 -9.02 8.42
C TYR A 2 -21.80 -9.62 7.24
N LYS A 3 -22.85 -8.96 6.79
CA LYS A 3 -23.60 -9.32 5.58
C LYS A 3 -22.89 -8.76 4.33
N GLN A 4 -21.58 -8.98 4.22
CA GLN A 4 -20.79 -8.52 3.09
C GLN A 4 -20.36 -9.72 2.26
N GLY A 5 -20.18 -9.50 0.96
CA GLY A 5 -19.58 -10.49 0.08
C GLY A 5 -18.13 -10.78 0.49
N ALA A 6 -17.64 -11.95 0.09
CA ALA A 6 -16.23 -12.33 0.27
C ALA A 6 -15.57 -12.46 -1.09
N ILE A 7 -14.28 -12.12 -1.14
CA ILE A 7 -13.43 -12.36 -2.32
C ILE A 7 -12.68 -13.66 -2.06
N LEU A 8 -12.76 -14.60 -3.00
CA LEU A 8 -11.99 -15.84 -3.01
C LEU A 8 -10.89 -15.72 -4.08
N GLN A 9 -9.66 -15.90 -3.67
CA GLN A 9 -8.49 -15.81 -4.56
C GLN A 9 -7.63 -17.07 -4.45
N PRO A 10 -6.90 -17.46 -5.52
CA PRO A 10 -5.89 -18.52 -5.42
C PRO A 10 -4.82 -18.17 -4.40
N TYR A 11 -4.45 -19.14 -3.56
CA TYR A 11 -3.33 -18.96 -2.65
C TYR A 11 -2.00 -19.24 -3.35
N LEU A 12 -1.12 -18.24 -3.40
CA LEU A 12 0.20 -18.35 -3.99
C LEU A 12 1.22 -18.77 -2.92
N GLN A 13 1.44 -20.09 -2.78
CA GLN A 13 2.47 -20.62 -1.88
C GLN A 13 3.87 -20.18 -2.30
N HIS A 14 4.73 -19.87 -1.31
CA HIS A 14 6.14 -19.50 -1.51
C HIS A 14 6.33 -18.28 -2.42
N SER A 15 5.39 -17.34 -2.38
CA SER A 15 5.54 -16.03 -3.01
C SER A 15 6.30 -15.07 -2.12
N ASP A 16 7.03 -14.14 -2.73
CA ASP A 16 7.61 -12.98 -2.07
C ASP A 16 6.63 -11.81 -2.11
N ASP A 17 6.55 -11.03 -1.01
CA ASP A 17 5.85 -9.75 -1.00
C ASP A 17 6.77 -8.67 -1.59
N LEU A 18 6.22 -7.83 -2.49
CA LEU A 18 6.89 -6.68 -3.04
C LEU A 18 5.99 -5.45 -2.90
N LEU A 19 6.55 -4.34 -2.44
CA LEU A 19 5.80 -3.13 -2.14
C LEU A 19 6.35 -1.96 -2.94
N VAL A 20 5.45 -1.12 -3.49
CA VAL A 20 5.84 0.09 -4.22
C VAL A 20 4.96 1.26 -3.79
N GLY A 21 5.58 2.37 -3.41
CA GLY A 21 4.89 3.64 -3.24
C GLY A 21 4.55 4.28 -4.57
N VAL A 22 3.35 4.82 -4.68
CA VAL A 22 2.90 5.61 -5.83
C VAL A 22 2.55 7.01 -5.34
N ARG A 23 3.07 8.03 -6.00
CA ARG A 23 2.76 9.45 -5.80
C ARG A 23 2.19 10.01 -7.09
N THR A 24 1.10 10.76 -7.00
CA THR A 24 0.36 11.25 -8.17
C THR A 24 0.66 12.70 -8.53
N TYR A 25 1.11 13.51 -7.57
CA TYR A 25 1.37 14.93 -7.76
C TYR A 25 2.82 15.33 -7.39
N PRO A 26 3.45 16.30 -8.09
CA PRO A 26 2.98 17.05 -9.28
C PRO A 26 2.98 16.21 -10.56
N LYS A 27 3.58 15.05 -10.53
CA LYS A 27 3.59 14.03 -11.58
C LYS A 27 3.64 12.64 -10.96
N ILE A 28 3.19 11.65 -11.69
CA ILE A 28 3.27 10.25 -11.25
C ILE A 28 4.74 9.88 -11.05
N ASN A 29 5.03 9.36 -9.85
CA ASN A 29 6.32 8.79 -9.49
C ASN A 29 6.11 7.49 -8.72
N TYR A 30 7.09 6.60 -8.82
CA TYR A 30 7.16 5.35 -8.09
C TYR A 30 8.37 5.37 -7.16
N SER A 31 8.23 4.81 -5.97
CA SER A 31 9.37 4.53 -5.10
C SER A 31 10.20 3.38 -5.68
N ASP A 32 11.34 3.11 -5.07
CA ASP A 32 11.98 1.81 -5.26
C ASP A 32 11.08 0.68 -4.74
N VAL A 33 11.28 -0.51 -5.30
CA VAL A 33 10.59 -1.72 -4.84
C VAL A 33 11.17 -2.14 -3.50
N GLU A 34 10.33 -2.35 -2.52
CA GLU A 34 10.69 -2.96 -1.25
C GLU A 34 10.33 -4.44 -1.24
N LYS A 35 11.19 -5.26 -0.65
CA LYS A 35 10.90 -6.64 -0.28
C LYS A 35 11.00 -6.79 1.24
N PRO A 36 9.89 -6.97 1.97
CA PRO A 36 9.92 -7.28 3.38
C PRO A 36 10.61 -8.62 3.64
N ILE A 37 11.46 -8.68 4.66
CA ILE A 37 12.11 -9.92 5.07
C ILE A 37 11.30 -10.52 6.22
N ARG A 38 10.74 -11.70 5.98
CA ARG A 38 9.95 -12.43 6.98
C ARG A 38 10.85 -12.90 8.13
N SER A 39 10.40 -12.68 9.37
CA SER A 39 11.14 -13.09 10.57
C SER A 39 11.03 -14.59 10.89
N SER A 40 10.09 -15.30 10.28
CA SER A 40 9.89 -16.73 10.46
C SER A 40 9.51 -17.40 9.14
N ASN A 41 9.75 -18.71 9.03
CA ASN A 41 9.36 -19.56 7.89
C ASN A 41 7.83 -19.74 7.75
N ASN A 42 7.01 -18.91 8.38
CA ASN A 42 5.57 -18.93 8.21
C ASN A 42 5.21 -18.50 6.79
N GLU A 43 4.40 -19.32 6.15
CA GLU A 43 4.02 -19.17 4.74
C GLU A 43 3.24 -17.87 4.42
N MET A 44 2.68 -17.20 5.44
CA MET A 44 1.95 -15.94 5.28
C MET A 44 2.59 -14.82 6.11
N PHE A 45 2.74 -13.65 5.50
CA PHE A 45 3.12 -12.42 6.17
C PHE A 45 1.99 -12.02 7.12
N SER A 46 2.15 -12.39 8.41
CA SER A 46 1.08 -12.23 9.39
C SER A 46 0.90 -10.77 9.80
N TYR A 47 -0.25 -10.47 10.38
CA TYR A 47 -0.50 -9.16 11.02
C TYR A 47 0.56 -8.85 12.09
N LYS A 48 1.08 -9.88 12.78
CA LYS A 48 2.15 -9.77 13.76
C LYS A 48 3.45 -9.26 13.14
N ASP A 49 3.82 -9.79 11.97
CA ASP A 49 5.03 -9.37 11.24
C ASP A 49 4.89 -7.92 10.75
N LYS A 50 3.66 -7.52 10.37
CA LYS A 50 3.39 -6.15 9.88
C LYS A 50 3.41 -5.08 10.98
N TYR A 51 2.99 -5.39 12.22
CA TYR A 51 2.65 -4.33 13.19
C TYR A 51 3.18 -4.51 14.62
N LEU A 52 3.60 -5.70 15.02
CA LEU A 52 3.88 -6.01 16.42
C LEU A 52 5.36 -6.29 16.76
N GLU A 53 6.20 -6.65 15.79
CA GLU A 53 7.61 -6.91 16.04
C GLU A 53 8.47 -5.69 15.70
N ASN A 54 9.35 -5.28 16.62
CA ASN A 54 10.42 -4.28 16.46
C ASN A 54 10.01 -2.84 16.09
N GLY A 55 8.94 -2.31 16.68
CA GLY A 55 8.64 -0.87 16.53
C GLY A 55 7.83 -0.51 15.28
N GLY A 56 7.05 -1.44 14.74
CA GLY A 56 6.16 -1.21 13.62
C GLY A 56 6.86 -1.28 12.26
N LEU A 57 6.22 -0.70 11.23
CA LEU A 57 6.71 -0.74 9.84
C LEU A 57 8.13 -0.17 9.65
N GLU A 58 8.57 0.75 10.52
CA GLU A 58 9.91 1.36 10.42
C GLU A 58 11.04 0.44 10.91
N GLY A 59 10.76 -0.48 11.83
CA GLY A 59 11.74 -1.41 12.41
C GLY A 59 11.83 -2.78 11.74
N SER A 60 10.95 -3.12 10.81
CA SER A 60 10.95 -4.43 10.14
C SER A 60 12.15 -4.57 9.20
N ARG A 61 12.75 -5.77 9.16
CA ARG A 61 13.81 -6.06 8.20
C ARG A 61 13.26 -6.02 6.78
N ARG A 62 13.99 -5.35 5.88
CA ARG A 62 13.57 -5.17 4.47
C ARG A 62 14.78 -5.06 3.55
N GLU A 63 14.59 -5.41 2.31
CA GLU A 63 15.46 -5.01 1.21
C GLU A 63 14.83 -3.81 0.50
N LEU A 64 15.52 -2.67 0.51
CA LEU A 64 15.10 -1.44 -0.16
C LEU A 64 16.35 -0.74 -0.72
N PRO A 65 16.57 -0.71 -2.05
CA PRO A 65 15.75 -1.36 -3.06
C PRO A 65 15.85 -2.89 -3.03
N ALA A 66 14.76 -3.57 -3.38
CA ALA A 66 14.72 -5.02 -3.50
C ALA A 66 15.62 -5.51 -4.64
N LYS A 67 16.38 -6.58 -4.39
CA LYS A 67 17.22 -7.24 -5.40
C LYS A 67 16.36 -8.17 -6.26
N ILE A 68 15.63 -7.59 -7.20
CA ILE A 68 14.77 -8.30 -8.14
C ILE A 68 15.31 -8.19 -9.57
N ASP A 69 14.93 -9.14 -10.43
CA ASP A 69 15.26 -9.12 -11.84
C ASP A 69 14.62 -7.90 -12.54
N VAL A 70 15.29 -7.41 -13.58
CA VAL A 70 14.80 -6.32 -14.44
C VAL A 70 13.45 -6.67 -15.06
N LEU A 71 13.23 -7.94 -15.41
CA LEU A 71 11.95 -8.40 -15.98
C LEU A 71 10.81 -8.24 -14.96
N LEU A 72 11.01 -8.62 -13.71
CA LEU A 72 10.03 -8.42 -12.63
C LEU A 72 9.75 -6.93 -12.40
N LYS A 73 10.82 -6.10 -12.40
CA LYS A 73 10.67 -4.66 -12.25
C LYS A 73 9.84 -4.05 -13.37
N ASN A 74 10.06 -4.46 -14.61
CA ASN A 74 9.29 -4.00 -15.76
C ASN A 74 7.82 -4.41 -15.68
N GLN A 75 7.53 -5.64 -15.26
CA GLN A 75 6.15 -6.11 -15.03
C GLN A 75 5.44 -5.27 -13.97
N ILE A 76 6.12 -4.97 -12.85
CA ILE A 76 5.57 -4.09 -11.80
C ILE A 76 5.18 -2.73 -12.38
N ILE A 77 6.10 -2.10 -13.13
CA ILE A 77 5.85 -0.77 -13.73
C ILE A 77 4.69 -0.83 -14.73
N GLU A 78 4.62 -1.88 -15.54
CA GLU A 78 3.50 -2.06 -16.49
C GLU A 78 2.17 -2.20 -15.76
N ILE A 79 2.10 -3.02 -14.70
CA ILE A 79 0.89 -3.18 -13.89
C ILE A 79 0.51 -1.85 -13.23
N LEU A 80 1.46 -1.10 -12.69
CA LEU A 80 1.21 0.22 -12.07
C LEU A 80 0.66 1.23 -13.09
N ASN A 81 1.22 1.29 -14.29
CA ASN A 81 0.73 2.17 -15.34
C ASN A 81 -0.70 1.81 -15.77
N ASN A 82 -0.99 0.51 -15.94
CA ASN A 82 -2.32 0.03 -16.26
C ASN A 82 -3.31 0.34 -15.12
N LEU A 83 -2.92 0.10 -13.87
CA LEU A 83 -3.74 0.40 -12.69
C LEU A 83 -4.13 1.88 -12.64
N LEU A 84 -3.17 2.79 -12.81
CA LEU A 84 -3.39 4.23 -12.78
C LEU A 84 -4.18 4.76 -13.99
N SER A 85 -4.24 4.02 -15.07
CA SER A 85 -5.11 4.34 -16.23
C SER A 85 -6.60 4.03 -15.95
N ILE A 86 -6.87 3.11 -15.02
CA ILE A 86 -8.21 2.63 -14.68
C ILE A 86 -8.73 3.29 -13.40
N LEU A 87 -7.86 3.46 -12.40
CA LEU A 87 -8.22 3.99 -11.08
C LEU A 87 -7.81 5.45 -10.94
N GLU A 88 -8.75 6.29 -10.55
CA GLU A 88 -8.47 7.68 -10.17
C GLU A 88 -7.89 7.73 -8.74
N ILE A 89 -6.60 7.39 -8.61
CA ILE A 89 -5.86 7.50 -7.34
C ILE A 89 -5.31 8.92 -7.21
N LYS A 90 -5.37 9.49 -6.01
CA LYS A 90 -4.78 10.79 -5.66
C LYS A 90 -3.94 10.68 -4.41
N GLY A 91 -2.93 11.53 -4.31
CA GLY A 91 -2.01 11.57 -3.18
C GLY A 91 -0.94 10.49 -3.23
N ILE A 92 -0.75 9.84 -2.11
CA ILE A 92 0.24 8.79 -1.93
C ILE A 92 -0.50 7.49 -1.60
N CYS A 93 -0.25 6.44 -2.38
CA CYS A 93 -0.70 5.10 -2.06
C CYS A 93 0.46 4.11 -2.06
N ARG A 94 0.24 2.91 -1.55
CA ARG A 94 1.16 1.79 -1.65
C ARG A 94 0.46 0.65 -2.38
N VAL A 95 1.13 0.12 -3.37
CA VAL A 95 0.66 -1.03 -4.12
C VAL A 95 1.50 -2.23 -3.71
N ASP A 96 0.82 -3.28 -3.27
CA ASP A 96 1.42 -4.51 -2.78
C ASP A 96 1.27 -5.60 -3.85
N PHE A 97 2.36 -6.28 -4.14
CA PHE A 97 2.45 -7.34 -5.13
C PHE A 97 2.88 -8.64 -4.49
N LEU A 98 2.55 -9.74 -5.14
CA LEU A 98 3.14 -11.05 -4.88
C LEU A 98 3.98 -11.45 -6.08
N SER A 99 5.20 -11.94 -5.86
CA SER A 99 6.03 -12.49 -6.92
C SER A 99 6.32 -13.96 -6.70
N LYS A 100 6.29 -14.76 -7.77
CA LYS A 100 6.61 -16.18 -7.76
C LYS A 100 7.37 -16.56 -9.04
N GLY A 101 8.62 -16.96 -8.88
CA GLY A 101 9.48 -17.15 -10.04
C GLY A 101 9.65 -15.86 -10.84
N ASN A 102 9.29 -15.89 -12.12
CA ASN A 102 9.39 -14.74 -13.01
C ASN A 102 8.04 -13.99 -13.21
N GLU A 103 7.06 -14.25 -12.37
CA GLU A 103 5.73 -13.67 -12.48
C GLU A 103 5.42 -12.74 -11.30
N VAL A 104 4.71 -11.65 -11.58
CA VAL A 104 4.24 -10.67 -10.59
C VAL A 104 2.73 -10.57 -10.67
N TYR A 105 2.10 -10.56 -9.51
CA TYR A 105 0.66 -10.45 -9.35
C TYR A 105 0.34 -9.23 -8.49
N LEU A 106 -0.62 -8.41 -8.93
CA LEU A 106 -1.19 -7.35 -8.10
C LEU A 106 -1.98 -8.01 -6.95
N ASN A 107 -1.63 -7.67 -5.72
CA ASN A 107 -2.31 -8.18 -4.54
C ASN A 107 -3.33 -7.18 -4.00
N GLU A 108 -2.88 -5.99 -3.59
CA GLU A 108 -3.77 -4.96 -3.05
C GLU A 108 -3.27 -3.53 -3.33
N VAL A 109 -4.20 -2.57 -3.25
CA VAL A 109 -3.91 -1.14 -3.33
C VAL A 109 -4.29 -0.49 -2.00
N ASN A 110 -3.29 -0.03 -1.27
CA ASN A 110 -3.47 0.70 -0.02
C ASN A 110 -3.53 2.20 -0.31
N THR A 111 -4.72 2.76 -0.37
CA THR A 111 -4.93 4.19 -0.66
C THR A 111 -4.54 5.11 0.49
N ILE A 112 -4.45 4.57 1.71
CA ILE A 112 -3.97 5.28 2.91
C ILE A 112 -3.02 4.33 3.65
N PRO A 113 -1.78 4.17 3.16
CA PRO A 113 -0.82 3.27 3.80
C PRO A 113 -0.39 3.80 5.17
N GLY A 114 -0.04 2.89 6.09
CA GLY A 114 0.47 3.26 7.41
C GLY A 114 1.65 4.24 7.30
N SER A 115 1.62 5.33 8.08
CA SER A 115 2.57 6.45 8.02
C SER A 115 2.78 6.97 6.57
N TYR A 116 1.76 6.85 5.70
CA TYR A 116 1.82 7.18 4.27
C TYR A 116 2.98 6.50 3.52
N ALA A 117 3.54 5.42 4.06
CA ALA A 117 4.73 4.75 3.55
C ALA A 117 5.91 5.73 3.29
N LEU A 118 6.07 6.75 4.15
CA LEU A 118 7.02 7.84 3.97
C LEU A 118 8.46 7.36 3.83
N TYR A 119 8.83 6.26 4.50
CA TYR A 119 10.15 5.66 4.43
C TYR A 119 10.57 5.24 3.00
N LEU A 120 9.62 4.82 2.15
CA LEU A 120 9.88 4.49 0.75
C LEU A 120 10.33 5.73 -0.04
N TRP A 121 9.76 6.87 0.30
CA TRP A 121 10.02 8.14 -0.37
C TRP A 121 11.30 8.81 0.13
N GLU A 122 11.58 8.72 1.43
CA GLU A 122 12.85 9.19 1.99
C GLU A 122 14.03 8.46 1.36
N HIS A 123 13.88 7.16 1.08
CA HIS A 123 14.91 6.37 0.40
C HIS A 123 15.25 6.92 -0.98
N VAL A 124 14.25 7.39 -1.73
CA VAL A 124 14.46 8.00 -3.07
C VAL A 124 14.61 9.52 -3.04
N GLY A 125 14.85 10.09 -1.86
CA GLY A 125 15.26 11.49 -1.68
C GLY A 125 14.13 12.51 -1.54
N PHE A 126 12.90 12.08 -1.29
CA PHE A 126 11.80 13.00 -0.96
C PHE A 126 11.71 13.21 0.55
N SER A 127 11.58 14.47 0.98
CA SER A 127 11.31 14.75 2.39
C SER A 127 9.84 14.50 2.73
N LYS A 128 9.58 14.18 4.01
CA LYS A 128 8.20 14.06 4.54
C LYS A 128 7.40 15.34 4.29
N PHE A 129 8.03 16.49 4.45
CA PHE A 129 7.39 17.78 4.25
C PHE A 129 6.95 17.98 2.80
N ASP A 130 7.82 17.67 1.83
CA ASP A 130 7.50 17.81 0.40
C ASP A 130 6.32 16.92 0.02
N LEU A 131 6.32 15.67 0.48
CA LEU A 131 5.24 14.73 0.21
C LEU A 131 3.89 15.18 0.76
N LEU A 132 3.86 15.63 2.01
CA LEU A 132 2.63 16.14 2.63
C LEU A 132 2.16 17.43 1.95
N ASN A 133 3.09 18.31 1.58
CA ASN A 133 2.77 19.53 0.86
C ASN A 133 2.21 19.25 -0.53
N ASP A 134 2.75 18.25 -1.23
CA ASP A 134 2.23 17.81 -2.53
C ASP A 134 0.81 17.27 -2.42
N MET A 135 0.52 16.44 -1.41
CA MET A 135 -0.84 15.95 -1.16
C MET A 135 -1.83 17.11 -0.95
N VAL A 136 -1.44 18.11 -0.13
CA VAL A 136 -2.26 19.30 0.10
C VAL A 136 -2.44 20.12 -1.18
N ASN A 137 -1.40 20.28 -1.99
CA ASN A 137 -1.49 21.03 -3.24
C ASN A 137 -2.33 20.32 -4.29
N GLU A 138 -2.27 18.99 -4.36
CA GLU A 138 -3.12 18.20 -5.26
C GLU A 138 -4.61 18.41 -4.97
N THR A 139 -5.00 18.49 -3.68
CA THR A 139 -6.41 18.72 -3.32
C THR A 139 -6.95 20.06 -3.81
N LYS A 140 -6.09 21.06 -4.03
CA LYS A 140 -6.49 22.38 -4.52
C LYS A 140 -6.78 22.40 -6.03
N LEU A 141 -6.31 21.39 -6.77
CA LEU A 141 -6.39 21.38 -8.24
C LEU A 141 -7.70 20.84 -8.79
N LYS A 142 -8.50 20.13 -7.99
CA LYS A 142 -9.71 19.46 -8.50
C LYS A 142 -10.89 19.63 -7.56
N THR A 143 -12.05 19.93 -8.15
CA THR A 143 -13.35 19.73 -7.50
C THR A 143 -13.55 18.22 -7.32
N ASN A 144 -13.59 17.79 -6.09
CA ASN A 144 -13.89 16.39 -5.79
C ASN A 144 -15.39 16.16 -5.98
N ASN A 145 -15.77 15.30 -6.91
CA ASN A 145 -17.12 14.77 -6.99
C ASN A 145 -17.27 13.70 -5.90
N TRP A 146 -17.44 14.14 -4.66
CA TRP A 146 -17.74 13.23 -3.57
C TRP A 146 -19.19 12.76 -3.72
N THR A 147 -19.40 11.48 -3.93
CA THR A 147 -20.69 10.87 -3.66
C THR A 147 -20.71 10.46 -2.20
N ASN A 148 -21.75 10.87 -1.48
CA ASN A 148 -21.96 10.45 -0.09
C ASN A 148 -22.50 9.01 0.02
N GLU A 149 -22.52 8.27 -1.06
CA GLU A 149 -22.96 6.87 -1.07
C GLU A 149 -22.04 6.03 -0.17
N GLY A 150 -22.62 5.47 0.87
CA GLY A 150 -21.89 4.66 1.87
C GLY A 150 -21.20 5.43 3.00
N SER A 151 -21.20 6.78 3.00
CA SER A 151 -20.59 7.59 4.07
C SER A 151 -21.59 8.03 5.15
N ASP A 152 -22.72 7.35 5.29
CA ASP A 152 -23.76 7.63 6.27
C ASP A 152 -23.37 7.31 7.74
N GLY A 153 -22.14 6.88 7.95
CA GLY A 153 -21.63 6.49 9.28
C GLY A 153 -22.21 5.17 9.80
N THR A 154 -22.88 4.37 8.97
CA THR A 154 -23.49 3.10 9.39
C THR A 154 -22.46 2.16 10.00
N ALA A 155 -21.23 2.10 9.46
CA ALA A 155 -20.15 1.30 10.02
C ALA A 155 -19.76 1.73 11.44
N LEU A 156 -19.86 3.02 11.75
CA LEU A 156 -19.60 3.56 13.10
C LEU A 156 -20.80 3.39 14.04
N LYS A 157 -22.02 3.47 13.49
CA LYS A 157 -23.26 3.28 14.28
C LYS A 157 -23.44 1.86 14.77
N THR A 158 -22.89 0.88 14.05
CA THR A 158 -22.95 -0.55 14.41
C THR A 158 -21.79 -1.03 15.26
N ALA A 159 -20.74 -0.24 15.40
CA ALA A 159 -19.61 -0.56 16.30
C ALA A 159 -19.99 -0.30 17.75
N LYS A 160 -20.41 -1.35 18.48
CA LYS A 160 -20.79 -1.26 19.90
C LYS A 160 -19.65 -0.87 20.85
N ASP A 161 -18.40 -0.84 20.39
CA ASP A 161 -17.20 -0.58 21.21
C ASP A 161 -16.21 0.37 20.53
N ILE A 162 -16.66 1.61 20.28
CA ILE A 162 -15.70 2.67 19.87
C ILE A 162 -14.78 3.04 21.04
N GLN A 163 -15.26 2.94 22.30
CA GLN A 163 -14.46 3.28 23.49
C GLN A 163 -13.29 2.32 23.74
N SER A 164 -13.38 1.06 23.34
CA SER A 164 -12.28 0.09 23.51
C SER A 164 -11.11 0.28 22.53
N LYS A 165 -11.26 1.15 21.53
CA LYS A 165 -10.22 1.44 20.54
C LYS A 165 -9.56 2.81 20.73
N LEU A 166 -10.04 3.61 21.67
CA LEU A 166 -9.55 4.96 21.97
C LEU A 166 -8.91 5.04 23.37
N GLY A 167 -8.83 3.95 24.09
CA GLY A 167 -8.17 3.81 25.41
C GLY A 167 -6.76 3.28 25.30
#